data_989effbecbcefe21b20a397ed2d83264
#
_entry.id   989effbecbcefe21b20a397ed2d83264
#
_cell.length_a   1.000
_cell.length_b   1.000
_cell.length_c   1.000
_cell.angle_alpha   90.00
_cell.angle_beta   90.00
_cell.angle_gamma   90.00
#
_symmetry.space_group_name_H-M   'P 1'
#
loop_
_entity.id
_entity.type
_entity.pdbx_description
1 polymer ?
#
loop_
_entity_poly.entity_id
_entity_poly.type
_entity_poly.pdbx_seq_one_letter_code
_entity_poly.pdbx_strand_id
1 'polypeptide(L)'
;HTAEAADVQEFAMNRLIHIKPNIYFAVVSTTQKLEYDLYAESSYLLHITDFPSQYEFLAVLPRIEIQKILGYYYRIRTENYCFHGERHDFFELTYVDTGELETEVDGTLYHLKEKDLMIYGPGQFHTQYTDEEHRASYMTILFDMRNLTPVEREVWYDALINRVFHYDQKINTLLKTFVRESTTGIPYMNSLMLC
;
A
#
# COMPACT_ATOMS: atom_id res chain seq x y z
N HIS A 1 -15.27 33.34 -20.91
CA HIS A 1 -15.28 31.86 -20.91
C HIS A 1 -14.37 31.39 -19.78
N THR A 2 -14.98 31.06 -18.68
CA THR A 2 -14.32 30.32 -17.58
C THR A 2 -13.95 28.94 -18.16
N ALA A 3 -12.66 28.67 -18.28
CA ALA A 3 -12.21 27.32 -18.56
C ALA A 3 -12.70 26.44 -17.41
N GLU A 4 -13.64 25.54 -17.69
CA GLU A 4 -13.92 24.41 -16.82
C GLU A 4 -12.58 23.71 -16.56
N ALA A 5 -12.37 23.30 -15.33
CA ALA A 5 -11.17 22.58 -14.93
C ALA A 5 -11.01 21.37 -15.87
N ALA A 6 -10.16 21.50 -16.86
CA ALA A 6 -9.84 20.44 -17.77
C ALA A 6 -9.24 19.31 -16.93
N ASP A 7 -9.61 18.10 -17.29
CA ASP A 7 -9.11 16.87 -16.66
C ASP A 7 -7.57 16.83 -16.85
N VAL A 8 -6.84 17.31 -15.83
CA VAL A 8 -5.38 17.37 -15.85
C VAL A 8 -4.86 16.00 -15.48
N GLN A 9 -4.17 15.34 -16.40
CA GLN A 9 -3.50 14.09 -16.16
C GLN A 9 -2.02 14.32 -15.86
N GLU A 10 -1.57 13.83 -14.70
CA GLU A 10 -0.18 13.89 -14.29
C GLU A 10 0.45 12.50 -14.30
N PHE A 11 1.68 12.42 -14.74
CA PHE A 11 2.44 11.17 -14.69
C PHE A 11 3.96 11.44 -14.74
N ALA A 12 4.74 10.53 -14.15
CA ALA A 12 6.18 10.60 -14.23
C ALA A 12 6.69 10.23 -15.63
N MET A 13 7.50 11.10 -16.23
CA MET A 13 8.10 10.88 -17.54
C MET A 13 9.39 10.06 -17.40
N ASN A 14 9.27 8.74 -17.54
CA ASN A 14 10.38 7.79 -17.48
C ASN A 14 10.57 7.00 -18.80
N ARG A 15 9.87 7.37 -19.86
CA ARG A 15 9.87 6.72 -21.16
C ARG A 15 9.43 7.69 -22.24
N LEU A 16 9.55 7.27 -23.50
CA LEU A 16 8.98 8.00 -24.64
C LEU A 16 7.45 8.12 -24.47
N ILE A 17 6.95 9.34 -24.55
CA ILE A 17 5.54 9.66 -24.44
C ILE A 17 5.08 10.30 -25.73
N HIS A 18 4.01 9.78 -26.31
CA HIS A 18 3.38 10.36 -27.48
C HIS A 18 2.21 11.25 -27.08
N ILE A 19 2.30 12.54 -27.40
CA ILE A 19 1.25 13.53 -27.14
C ILE A 19 0.50 13.78 -28.46
N LYS A 20 -0.82 13.63 -28.43
CA LYS A 20 -1.65 13.88 -29.61
C LYS A 20 -1.67 15.38 -29.96
N PRO A 21 -1.91 15.73 -31.23
CA PRO A 21 -2.07 17.12 -31.64
C PRO A 21 -3.18 17.82 -30.84
N ASN A 22 -3.02 19.12 -30.66
CA ASN A 22 -3.97 19.99 -29.93
C ASN A 22 -4.14 19.65 -28.44
N ILE A 23 -3.19 18.97 -27.82
CA ILE A 23 -3.12 18.76 -26.38
C ILE A 23 -2.10 19.73 -25.79
N TYR A 24 -2.52 20.52 -24.81
CA TYR A 24 -1.61 21.31 -24.00
C TYR A 24 -0.87 20.43 -23.02
N PHE A 25 0.42 20.63 -22.90
CA PHE A 25 1.23 19.91 -21.92
C PHE A 25 2.30 20.82 -21.32
N ALA A 26 2.71 20.51 -20.11
CA ALA A 26 3.86 21.12 -19.47
C ALA A 26 4.78 20.03 -18.93
N VAL A 27 6.08 20.26 -19.00
CA VAL A 27 7.07 19.37 -18.39
C VAL A 27 7.64 20.10 -17.19
N VAL A 28 7.45 19.51 -16.02
CA VAL A 28 7.83 20.11 -14.74
C VAL A 28 8.95 19.28 -14.12
N SER A 29 10.04 19.94 -13.72
CA SER A 29 11.12 19.28 -13.01
C SER A 29 10.75 19.10 -11.54
N THR A 30 10.93 17.87 -11.04
CA THR A 30 10.88 17.57 -9.60
C THR A 30 12.23 17.74 -8.91
N THR A 31 13.27 18.11 -9.68
CA THR A 31 14.62 18.38 -9.23
C THR A 31 15.05 19.78 -9.69
N GLN A 32 16.28 20.18 -9.39
CA GLN A 32 16.79 21.51 -9.80
C GLN A 32 16.96 21.67 -11.33
N LYS A 33 17.13 20.59 -12.05
CA LYS A 33 17.36 20.59 -13.51
C LYS A 33 16.64 19.43 -14.19
N LEU A 34 16.02 19.71 -15.32
CA LEU A 34 15.43 18.73 -16.22
C LEU A 34 15.98 18.95 -17.62
N GLU A 35 16.36 17.89 -18.29
CA GLU A 35 16.68 17.86 -19.72
C GLU A 35 15.79 16.82 -20.39
N TYR A 36 15.20 17.19 -21.52
CA TYR A 36 14.37 16.29 -22.32
C TYR A 36 14.46 16.66 -23.80
N ASP A 37 14.21 15.70 -24.66
CA ASP A 37 14.12 15.91 -26.09
C ASP A 37 12.65 15.95 -26.52
N LEU A 38 12.30 16.93 -27.33
CA LEU A 38 10.99 17.04 -27.94
C LEU A 38 11.11 16.78 -29.44
N TYR A 39 10.44 15.74 -29.91
CA TYR A 39 10.37 15.40 -31.32
C TYR A 39 8.99 15.75 -31.88
N ALA A 40 8.94 16.56 -32.92
CA ALA A 40 7.70 16.89 -33.61
C ALA A 40 7.90 16.77 -35.12
N GLU A 41 6.85 16.41 -35.85
CA GLU A 41 6.88 16.47 -37.32
C GLU A 41 6.96 17.92 -37.79
N SER A 42 7.66 18.17 -38.89
CA SER A 42 7.87 19.52 -39.40
C SER A 42 6.59 20.27 -39.79
N SER A 43 5.50 19.57 -39.93
CA SER A 43 4.16 20.12 -40.21
C SER A 43 3.44 20.69 -38.99
N TYR A 44 3.92 20.40 -37.78
CA TYR A 44 3.31 20.92 -36.56
C TYR A 44 3.89 22.28 -36.17
N LEU A 45 3.01 23.22 -35.84
CA LEU A 45 3.38 24.48 -35.21
C LEU A 45 3.34 24.33 -33.71
N LEU A 46 4.46 24.58 -33.07
CA LEU A 46 4.54 24.59 -31.60
C LEU A 46 4.08 25.97 -31.11
N HIS A 47 2.95 26.01 -30.40
CA HIS A 47 2.48 27.20 -29.72
C HIS A 47 2.93 27.16 -28.26
N ILE A 48 3.78 28.09 -27.88
CA ILE A 48 4.17 28.30 -26.48
C ILE A 48 3.22 29.33 -25.87
N THR A 49 2.62 28.97 -24.75
CA THR A 49 1.73 29.88 -24.01
C THR A 49 2.17 29.92 -22.56
N ASP A 50 2.06 31.10 -21.94
CA ASP A 50 2.34 31.22 -20.53
C ASP A 50 1.26 30.54 -19.70
N PHE A 51 1.67 29.80 -18.69
CA PHE A 51 0.75 29.22 -17.73
C PHE A 51 0.19 30.33 -16.85
N PRO A 52 -1.13 30.40 -16.63
CA PRO A 52 -1.75 31.50 -15.87
C PRO A 52 -1.43 31.49 -14.38
N SER A 53 -0.85 30.41 -13.88
CA SER A 53 -0.40 30.29 -12.49
C SER A 53 0.86 29.42 -12.43
N GLN A 54 1.67 29.64 -11.41
CA GLN A 54 2.79 28.77 -11.14
C GLN A 54 2.24 27.37 -10.79
N TYR A 55 2.66 26.37 -11.57
CA TYR A 55 2.29 25.00 -11.29
C TYR A 55 3.07 24.51 -10.08
N GLU A 56 2.38 24.11 -9.04
CA GLU A 56 2.99 23.47 -7.88
C GLU A 56 2.78 21.96 -7.99
N PHE A 57 3.88 21.24 -8.07
CA PHE A 57 3.85 19.78 -7.99
C PHE A 57 3.45 19.39 -6.57
N LEU A 58 2.26 18.80 -6.45
CA LEU A 58 1.82 18.22 -5.20
C LEU A 58 2.52 16.87 -5.04
N ALA A 59 3.57 16.85 -4.23
CA ALA A 59 4.20 15.59 -3.87
C ALA A 59 3.15 14.67 -3.23
N VAL A 60 3.00 13.47 -3.80
CA VAL A 60 2.22 12.41 -3.15
C VAL A 60 3.05 11.93 -1.96
N LEU A 61 2.80 12.52 -0.81
CA LEU A 61 3.41 12.04 0.43
C LEU A 61 2.70 10.75 0.85
N PRO A 62 3.44 9.70 1.21
CA PRO A 62 2.82 8.52 1.79
C PRO A 62 2.07 8.94 3.05
N ARG A 63 0.78 8.62 3.10
CA ARG A 63 -0.05 8.92 4.27
C ARG A 63 0.26 8.00 5.44
N ILE A 64 0.82 6.83 5.15
CA ILE A 64 1.28 5.87 6.14
C ILE A 64 2.76 5.67 5.91
N GLU A 65 3.54 5.79 6.97
CA GLU A 65 4.97 5.58 6.94
C GLU A 65 5.31 4.46 7.94
N ILE A 66 5.66 3.29 7.41
CA ILE A 66 6.13 2.18 8.23
C ILE A 66 7.56 2.50 8.65
N GLN A 67 7.80 2.60 9.95
CA GLN A 67 9.10 2.91 10.49
C GLN A 67 10.02 1.70 10.50
N LYS A 68 9.50 0.54 10.85
CA LYS A 68 10.25 -0.71 10.87
C LYS A 68 9.32 -1.92 10.78
N ILE A 69 9.84 -3.00 10.25
CA ILE A 69 9.24 -4.32 10.32
C ILE A 69 9.92 -5.07 11.46
N LEU A 70 9.11 -5.56 12.39
CA LEU A 70 9.56 -6.29 13.59
C LEU A 70 9.70 -7.78 13.33
N GLY A 71 8.86 -8.31 12.45
CA GLY A 71 8.85 -9.70 12.08
C GLY A 71 7.85 -9.99 10.97
N TYR A 72 8.00 -11.12 10.33
CA TYR A 72 7.03 -11.64 9.38
C TYR A 72 7.06 -13.17 9.43
N TYR A 73 5.89 -13.77 9.24
CA TYR A 73 5.72 -15.22 9.36
C TYR A 73 4.73 -15.69 8.30
N TYR A 74 5.04 -16.79 7.63
CA TYR A 74 4.06 -17.54 6.86
C TYR A 74 3.68 -18.79 7.67
N ARG A 75 2.39 -18.96 7.91
CA ARG A 75 1.88 -20.01 8.78
C ARG A 75 0.89 -20.89 8.02
N ILE A 76 0.98 -22.19 8.28
CA ILE A 76 0.02 -23.19 7.81
C ILE A 76 -0.62 -23.80 9.05
N ARG A 77 -1.94 -23.80 9.09
CA ARG A 77 -2.75 -24.33 10.20
C ARG A 77 -3.72 -25.36 9.66
N THR A 78 -3.77 -26.48 10.38
CA THR A 78 -4.76 -27.53 10.15
C THR A 78 -6.10 -27.16 10.80
N GLU A 79 -7.09 -27.99 10.58
CA GLU A 79 -8.37 -27.91 11.23
C GLU A 79 -8.22 -27.92 12.77
N ASN A 80 -9.15 -27.31 13.47
CA ASN A 80 -9.17 -27.21 14.92
C ASN A 80 -7.91 -26.55 15.54
N TYR A 81 -7.23 -25.70 14.78
CA TYR A 81 -6.15 -24.88 15.34
C TYR A 81 -6.73 -23.81 16.26
N CYS A 82 -6.11 -23.66 17.43
CA CYS A 82 -6.49 -22.62 18.37
C CYS A 82 -5.24 -21.93 18.94
N PHE A 83 -5.16 -20.63 18.70
CA PHE A 83 -4.23 -19.74 19.36
C PHE A 83 -4.99 -18.91 20.38
N HIS A 84 -4.64 -19.08 21.66
CA HIS A 84 -5.37 -18.50 22.79
C HIS A 84 -5.23 -16.98 22.92
N GLY A 85 -4.44 -16.38 22.05
CA GLY A 85 -4.32 -14.94 21.90
C GLY A 85 -3.10 -14.32 22.55
N GLU A 86 -2.84 -13.09 22.09
CA GLU A 86 -1.78 -12.23 22.59
C GLU A 86 -2.19 -10.76 22.54
N ARG A 87 -1.38 -9.93 23.18
CA ARG A 87 -1.49 -8.47 23.17
C ARG A 87 -0.08 -7.89 23.04
N HIS A 88 0.10 -6.98 22.12
CA HIS A 88 1.39 -6.33 21.89
C HIS A 88 1.23 -4.86 21.50
N ASP A 89 2.31 -4.07 21.56
CA ASP A 89 2.29 -2.61 21.37
C ASP A 89 2.65 -2.18 19.93
N PHE A 90 2.58 -3.08 18.96
CA PHE A 90 2.84 -2.82 17.55
C PHE A 90 1.65 -3.26 16.69
N PHE A 91 1.69 -2.92 15.42
CA PHE A 91 0.66 -3.34 14.46
C PHE A 91 0.96 -4.74 13.94
N GLU A 92 -0.09 -5.50 13.70
CA GLU A 92 -0.02 -6.79 13.03
C GLU A 92 -0.97 -6.80 11.83
N LEU A 93 -0.42 -7.12 10.65
CA LEU A 93 -1.17 -7.40 9.46
C LEU A 93 -1.29 -8.90 9.29
N THR A 94 -2.50 -9.41 9.17
CA THR A 94 -2.77 -10.81 8.82
C THR A 94 -3.44 -10.86 7.45
N TYR A 95 -2.88 -11.66 6.54
CA TYR A 95 -3.40 -11.90 5.19
C TYR A 95 -3.59 -13.40 4.97
N VAL A 96 -4.81 -13.81 4.62
CA VAL A 96 -5.14 -15.20 4.34
C VAL A 96 -4.83 -15.53 2.88
N ASP A 97 -3.87 -16.41 2.67
CA ASP A 97 -3.45 -16.86 1.33
C ASP A 97 -4.37 -17.97 0.80
N THR A 98 -4.74 -18.91 1.66
CA THR A 98 -5.69 -19.99 1.33
C THR A 98 -6.49 -20.41 2.56
N GLY A 99 -7.73 -20.85 2.32
CA GLY A 99 -8.61 -21.34 3.37
C GLY A 99 -9.33 -20.22 4.12
N GLU A 100 -9.69 -20.51 5.38
CA GLU A 100 -10.44 -19.59 6.24
C GLU A 100 -9.80 -19.51 7.63
N LEU A 101 -9.75 -18.30 8.18
CA LEU A 101 -9.21 -18.02 9.52
C LEU A 101 -10.21 -17.20 10.31
N GLU A 102 -10.51 -17.62 11.51
CA GLU A 102 -11.28 -16.84 12.46
C GLU A 102 -10.35 -16.12 13.43
N THR A 103 -10.70 -14.90 13.77
CA THR A 103 -9.98 -14.10 14.75
C THR A 103 -10.97 -13.33 15.62
N GLU A 104 -10.75 -13.34 16.93
CA GLU A 104 -11.50 -12.50 17.85
C GLU A 104 -10.58 -11.38 18.34
N VAL A 105 -11.02 -10.14 18.21
CA VAL A 105 -10.28 -8.95 18.62
C VAL A 105 -11.11 -8.18 19.63
N ASP A 106 -10.60 -8.06 20.86
CA ASP A 106 -11.27 -7.41 21.99
C ASP A 106 -12.76 -7.82 22.13
N GLY A 107 -13.07 -9.12 21.93
CA GLY A 107 -14.40 -9.70 22.06
C GLY A 107 -15.26 -9.61 20.77
N THR A 108 -14.74 -9.09 19.66
CA THR A 108 -15.44 -9.06 18.39
C THR A 108 -14.86 -10.11 17.46
N LEU A 109 -15.73 -10.99 16.93
CA LEU A 109 -15.35 -12.07 16.01
C LEU A 109 -15.31 -11.59 14.57
N TYR A 110 -14.26 -11.98 13.85
CA TYR A 110 -14.05 -11.74 12.42
C TYR A 110 -13.77 -13.05 11.70
N HIS A 111 -14.35 -13.20 10.51
CA HIS A 111 -14.09 -14.32 9.61
C HIS A 111 -13.29 -13.83 8.41
N LEU A 112 -12.09 -14.34 8.25
CA LEU A 112 -11.18 -14.03 7.15
C LEU A 112 -11.16 -15.20 6.18
N LYS A 113 -11.46 -14.92 4.92
CA LYS A 113 -11.40 -15.88 3.83
C LYS A 113 -10.16 -15.68 2.99
N GLU A 114 -9.92 -16.58 2.06
CA GLU A 114 -8.85 -16.44 1.08
C GLU A 114 -8.84 -15.05 0.44
N LYS A 115 -7.69 -14.39 0.45
CA LYS A 115 -7.41 -13.02 0.00
C LYS A 115 -7.95 -11.89 0.89
N ASP A 116 -8.44 -12.23 2.06
CA ASP A 116 -8.77 -11.23 3.05
C ASP A 116 -7.52 -10.80 3.84
N LEU A 117 -7.50 -9.52 4.15
CA LEU A 117 -6.47 -8.88 4.94
C LEU A 117 -7.12 -8.10 6.09
N MET A 118 -6.51 -8.18 7.26
CA MET A 118 -6.91 -7.42 8.44
C MET A 118 -5.68 -6.89 9.16
N ILE A 119 -5.82 -5.72 9.80
CA ILE A 119 -4.76 -5.13 10.62
C ILE A 119 -5.27 -5.01 12.04
N TYR A 120 -4.52 -5.57 12.99
CA TYR A 120 -4.73 -5.37 14.43
C TYR A 120 -3.91 -4.17 14.90
N GLY A 121 -4.50 -3.36 15.76
CA GLY A 121 -3.85 -2.19 16.35
C GLY A 121 -3.05 -2.54 17.62
N PRO A 122 -2.11 -1.66 18.01
CA PRO A 122 -1.39 -1.81 19.27
C PRO A 122 -2.33 -1.89 20.46
N GLY A 123 -2.02 -2.79 21.40
CA GLY A 123 -2.75 -2.97 22.64
C GLY A 123 -4.03 -3.78 22.52
N GLN A 124 -4.43 -4.25 21.34
CA GLN A 124 -5.62 -5.09 21.18
C GLN A 124 -5.29 -6.55 21.51
N PHE A 125 -6.17 -7.18 22.28
CA PHE A 125 -6.09 -8.63 22.48
C PHE A 125 -6.73 -9.34 21.31
N HIS A 126 -6.02 -10.27 20.70
CA HIS A 126 -6.53 -11.02 19.56
C HIS A 126 -6.14 -12.50 19.62
N THR A 127 -7.05 -13.32 19.13
CA THR A 127 -6.91 -14.78 19.02
C THR A 127 -6.93 -15.16 17.53
N GLN A 128 -6.52 -16.39 17.20
CA GLN A 128 -6.63 -16.93 15.84
C GLN A 128 -6.98 -18.42 15.92
N TYR A 129 -7.96 -18.85 15.14
CA TYR A 129 -8.36 -20.25 15.10
C TYR A 129 -8.95 -20.68 13.75
N THR A 130 -8.98 -21.97 13.52
CA THR A 130 -9.69 -22.61 12.43
C THR A 130 -10.73 -23.54 13.01
N ASP A 131 -11.84 -23.72 12.32
CA ASP A 131 -12.86 -24.68 12.70
C ASP A 131 -12.49 -26.14 12.31
N GLU A 132 -13.45 -27.06 12.43
CA GLU A 132 -13.27 -28.47 12.13
C GLU A 132 -13.28 -28.80 10.63
N GLU A 133 -13.71 -27.86 9.78
CA GLU A 133 -13.84 -28.04 8.33
C GLU A 133 -12.75 -27.33 7.54
N HIS A 134 -12.17 -26.24 8.12
CA HIS A 134 -11.27 -25.35 7.39
C HIS A 134 -9.83 -25.42 7.88
N ARG A 135 -8.93 -25.27 6.92
CA ARG A 135 -7.51 -25.02 7.11
C ARG A 135 -7.23 -23.57 6.75
N ALA A 136 -6.13 -23.04 7.22
CA ALA A 136 -5.69 -21.72 6.83
C ALA A 136 -4.19 -21.72 6.52
N SER A 137 -3.83 -21.04 5.42
CA SER A 137 -2.47 -20.56 5.21
C SER A 137 -2.50 -19.06 5.19
N TYR A 138 -1.73 -18.44 6.05
CA TYR A 138 -1.75 -16.98 6.17
C TYR A 138 -0.37 -16.41 6.45
N MET A 139 -0.20 -15.15 6.10
CA MET A 139 0.98 -14.38 6.40
C MET A 139 0.67 -13.36 7.48
N THR A 140 1.59 -13.23 8.42
CA THR A 140 1.61 -12.20 9.44
C THR A 140 2.82 -11.29 9.23
N ILE A 141 2.60 -9.97 9.27
CA ILE A 141 3.66 -8.96 9.28
C ILE A 141 3.47 -8.09 10.52
N LEU A 142 4.51 -8.03 11.35
CA LEU A 142 4.57 -7.18 12.54
C LEU A 142 5.34 -5.91 12.22
N PHE A 143 4.77 -4.74 12.49
CA PHE A 143 5.40 -3.48 12.12
C PHE A 143 5.03 -2.32 13.04
N ASP A 144 5.89 -1.31 13.06
CA ASP A 144 5.60 -0.01 13.67
C ASP A 144 5.38 1.05 12.61
N MET A 145 4.41 1.91 12.85
CA MET A 145 4.24 3.14 12.09
C MET A 145 4.97 4.30 12.78
N ARG A 146 5.37 5.29 12.00
CA ARG A 146 5.91 6.53 12.52
C ARG A 146 4.90 7.17 13.48
N ASN A 147 5.40 7.90 14.48
CA ASN A 147 4.59 8.60 15.47
C ASN A 147 3.46 9.41 14.81
N LEU A 148 2.28 8.82 14.76
CA LEU A 148 1.08 9.49 14.29
C LEU A 148 0.67 10.54 15.31
N THR A 149 0.32 11.72 14.85
CA THR A 149 -0.37 12.70 15.70
C THR A 149 -1.69 12.11 16.20
N PRO A 150 -2.26 12.59 17.31
CA PRO A 150 -3.54 12.08 17.80
C PRO A 150 -4.65 12.07 16.74
N VAL A 151 -4.71 13.12 15.91
CA VAL A 151 -5.71 13.23 14.83
C VAL A 151 -5.46 12.20 13.72
N GLU A 152 -4.21 12.03 13.29
CA GLU A 152 -3.85 11.01 12.30
C GLU A 152 -4.15 9.60 12.83
N ARG A 153 -3.86 9.36 14.09
CA ARG A 153 -4.15 8.08 14.73
C ARG A 153 -5.64 7.75 14.68
N GLU A 154 -6.50 8.68 15.04
CA GLU A 154 -7.95 8.49 15.01
C GLU A 154 -8.44 8.15 13.59
N VAL A 155 -8.03 8.95 12.60
CA VAL A 155 -8.40 8.75 11.19
C VAL A 155 -7.92 7.37 10.67
N TRP A 156 -6.70 6.97 11.02
CA TRP A 156 -6.13 5.71 10.53
C TRP A 156 -6.70 4.49 11.25
N TYR A 157 -6.95 4.60 12.56
CA TYR A 157 -7.60 3.54 13.29
C TYR A 157 -8.98 3.26 12.71
N ASP A 158 -9.78 4.29 12.48
CA ASP A 158 -11.12 4.13 11.91
C ASP A 158 -11.10 3.59 10.47
N ALA A 159 -10.07 3.90 9.70
CA ALA A 159 -9.97 3.52 8.30
C ALA A 159 -9.40 2.11 8.09
N LEU A 160 -8.47 1.65 8.94
CA LEU A 160 -7.67 0.45 8.69
C LEU A 160 -7.79 -0.63 9.75
N ILE A 161 -7.93 -0.25 11.03
CA ILE A 161 -7.86 -1.21 12.12
C ILE A 161 -9.19 -1.95 12.25
N ASN A 162 -9.10 -3.28 12.48
CA ASN A 162 -10.25 -4.17 12.65
C ASN A 162 -11.23 -4.13 11.47
N ARG A 163 -10.73 -3.89 10.27
CA ARG A 163 -11.52 -4.01 9.04
C ARG A 163 -10.99 -5.13 8.20
N VAL A 164 -11.90 -5.90 7.63
CA VAL A 164 -11.59 -6.95 6.67
C VAL A 164 -11.59 -6.33 5.27
N PHE A 165 -10.45 -6.39 4.60
CA PHE A 165 -10.28 -5.95 3.23
C PHE A 165 -10.11 -7.18 2.34
N HIS A 166 -10.89 -7.26 1.28
CA HIS A 166 -10.71 -8.28 0.27
C HIS A 166 -9.89 -7.75 -0.90
N TYR A 167 -8.80 -8.42 -1.24
CA TYR A 167 -7.88 -7.99 -2.28
C TYR A 167 -7.75 -9.00 -3.41
N ASP A 168 -7.50 -8.47 -4.60
CA ASP A 168 -7.25 -9.26 -5.78
C ASP A 168 -5.86 -9.93 -5.79
N GLN A 169 -5.59 -10.61 -6.89
CA GLN A 169 -4.34 -11.36 -7.10
C GLN A 169 -3.08 -10.47 -7.08
N LYS A 170 -3.20 -9.16 -7.25
CA LYS A 170 -2.06 -8.24 -7.26
C LYS A 170 -1.43 -8.10 -5.87
N ILE A 171 -2.24 -7.93 -4.83
CA ILE A 171 -1.76 -7.88 -3.43
C ILE A 171 -1.13 -9.21 -3.03
N ASN A 172 -1.75 -10.33 -3.38
CA ASN A 172 -1.18 -11.67 -3.16
C ASN A 172 0.23 -11.77 -3.75
N THR A 173 0.41 -11.34 -4.99
CA THR A 173 1.72 -11.35 -5.66
C THR A 173 2.75 -10.49 -4.94
N LEU A 174 2.36 -9.29 -4.48
CA LEU A 174 3.24 -8.40 -3.72
C LEU A 174 3.66 -9.03 -2.40
N LEU A 175 2.72 -9.59 -1.64
CA LEU A 175 3.00 -10.24 -0.37
C LEU A 175 3.88 -11.50 -0.52
N LYS A 176 3.64 -12.33 -1.53
CA LYS A 176 4.51 -13.48 -1.84
C LYS A 176 5.91 -13.04 -2.27
N THR A 177 6.01 -11.96 -3.01
CA THR A 177 7.30 -11.37 -3.37
C THR A 177 8.02 -10.86 -2.11
N PHE A 178 7.32 -10.17 -1.23
CA PHE A 178 7.86 -9.73 0.06
C PHE A 178 8.47 -10.89 0.85
N VAL A 179 7.74 -12.00 1.04
CA VAL A 179 8.25 -13.17 1.75
C VAL A 179 9.47 -13.76 1.05
N ARG A 180 9.42 -13.92 -0.27
CA ARG A 180 10.54 -14.47 -1.04
C ARG A 180 11.80 -13.60 -0.90
N GLU A 181 11.67 -12.32 -1.11
CA GLU A 181 12.80 -11.39 -1.05
C GLU A 181 13.36 -11.28 0.39
N SER A 182 12.50 -11.33 1.40
CA SER A 182 12.91 -11.29 2.79
C SER A 182 13.76 -12.51 3.22
N THR A 183 13.62 -13.64 2.54
CA THR A 183 14.39 -14.87 2.83
C THR A 183 15.72 -14.94 2.10
N THR A 184 16.00 -14.05 1.13
CA THR A 184 17.22 -14.11 0.31
C THR A 184 18.48 -13.60 1.02
N GLY A 185 18.35 -12.95 2.17
CA GLY A 185 19.47 -12.45 2.98
C GLY A 185 20.34 -11.39 2.31
N ILE A 186 19.82 -10.71 1.27
CA ILE A 186 20.57 -9.66 0.56
C ILE A 186 20.70 -8.46 1.49
N PRO A 187 21.92 -7.90 1.66
CA PRO A 187 22.12 -6.66 2.39
C PRO A 187 21.24 -5.53 1.80
N TYR A 188 20.62 -4.74 2.65
CA TYR A 188 19.66 -3.66 2.29
C TYR A 188 18.24 -4.09 1.94
N MET A 189 17.91 -5.37 2.00
CA MET A 189 16.55 -5.83 1.72
C MET A 189 15.52 -5.19 2.66
N ASN A 190 15.86 -4.95 3.92
CA ASN A 190 14.99 -4.27 4.88
C ASN A 190 14.55 -2.87 4.40
N SER A 191 15.40 -2.16 3.68
CA SER A 191 15.05 -0.85 3.12
C SER A 191 14.08 -0.96 1.93
N LEU A 192 14.23 -2.02 1.12
CA LEU A 192 13.31 -2.29 0.00
C LEU A 192 11.94 -2.79 0.47
N MET A 193 11.88 -3.43 1.65
CA MET A 193 10.63 -3.93 2.23
C MET A 193 9.77 -2.83 2.85
N LEU A 194 10.34 -1.65 3.08
CA LEU A 194 9.63 -0.49 3.65
C LEU A 194 9.09 0.46 2.59
N CYS A 195 9.42 0.28 1.32
CA CYS A 195 8.93 1.04 0.18
C CYS A 195 7.70 0.39 -0.44
#